data_eca18b8ed59277e9ec9bbc1870a466fc
#
_entry.id   eca18b8ed59277e9ec9bbc1870a466fc
#
_cell.length_a   1.000
_cell.length_b   1.000
_cell.length_c   1.000
_cell.angle_alpha   90.00
_cell.angle_beta   90.00
_cell.angle_gamma   90.00
#
_symmetry.space_group_name_H-M   'P 1'
#
loop_
_entity.id
_entity.type
_entity.pdbx_description
1 polymer ?
#
loop_
_entity_poly.entity_id
_entity_poly.type
_entity_poly.pdbx_seq_one_letter_code
_entity_poly.pdbx_strand_id
1 'polypeptide(L)'
;MDHPENDAQYAGLAVNKGIEQPPIVNPYLKKMRTAKRRSFTASEYVEGIVKGDTSILSQAVTLVESNRYEHQTLAQEVIEKCLPHACDSVRVGITGVPGPGKSTSIDTFGLHVLKRGGKLAVLAIDPSSERSKGSILGDKTRMEKLSIHPNAFIRPS
;
A
#
# COMPACT_ATOMS: atom_id res chain seq x y z
N MET A 1 -26.92 38.15 29.22
CA MET A 1 -26.53 38.63 27.91
C MET A 1 -27.45 37.99 26.91
N ASP A 2 -28.39 38.81 26.36
CA ASP A 2 -29.28 38.33 25.32
C ASP A 2 -28.46 38.07 24.04
N HIS A 3 -28.49 36.86 23.57
CA HIS A 3 -27.84 36.47 22.34
C HIS A 3 -28.64 37.04 21.17
N PRO A 4 -28.00 37.68 20.15
CA PRO A 4 -28.69 38.24 19.01
C PRO A 4 -29.55 37.24 18.22
N GLU A 5 -29.37 35.95 18.46
CA GLU A 5 -30.16 34.87 17.85
C GLU A 5 -31.59 34.77 18.36
N ASN A 6 -31.91 35.43 19.51
CA ASN A 6 -33.25 35.47 20.08
C ASN A 6 -34.08 36.71 19.68
N ASP A 7 -33.56 37.56 18.83
CA ASP A 7 -34.23 38.76 18.37
C ASP A 7 -35.18 38.42 17.21
N ALA A 8 -36.45 38.80 17.34
CA ALA A 8 -37.52 38.58 16.36
C ALA A 8 -37.19 39.15 14.95
N GLN A 9 -36.24 40.08 14.86
CA GLN A 9 -35.74 40.64 13.62
C GLN A 9 -34.91 39.64 12.78
N TYR A 10 -34.40 38.57 13.39
CA TYR A 10 -33.61 37.52 12.74
C TYR A 10 -34.36 36.21 12.56
N ALA A 11 -35.68 36.22 12.54
CA ALA A 11 -36.55 35.05 12.39
C ALA A 11 -36.30 34.22 11.09
N GLY A 12 -35.45 34.70 10.19
CA GLY A 12 -35.01 33.94 9.01
C GLY A 12 -33.79 33.03 9.23
N LEU A 13 -33.13 33.15 10.38
CA LEU A 13 -31.99 32.31 10.75
C LEU A 13 -32.44 31.19 11.72
N ALA A 14 -33.25 30.26 11.22
CA ALA A 14 -33.56 29.06 11.95
C ALA A 14 -32.29 28.16 11.98
N VAL A 15 -31.53 28.19 13.08
CA VAL A 15 -30.48 27.22 13.33
C VAL A 15 -31.16 25.87 13.61
N ASN A 16 -31.21 25.03 12.61
CA ASN A 16 -31.69 23.67 12.76
C ASN A 16 -30.78 22.93 13.78
N LYS A 17 -31.40 22.22 14.73
CA LYS A 17 -30.67 21.30 15.60
C LYS A 17 -29.86 20.38 14.69
N GLY A 18 -28.53 20.43 14.79
CA GLY A 18 -27.65 19.61 13.99
C GLY A 18 -28.03 18.13 14.10
N ILE A 19 -27.75 17.38 13.07
CA ILE A 19 -27.91 15.92 13.05
C ILE A 19 -27.00 15.35 14.15
N GLU A 20 -27.51 14.41 14.96
CA GLU A 20 -26.68 13.67 15.92
C GLU A 20 -25.42 13.16 15.22
N GLN A 21 -24.27 13.51 15.75
CA GLN A 21 -23.01 13.04 15.15
C GLN A 21 -22.98 11.52 15.18
N PRO A 22 -22.70 10.87 14.05
CA PRO A 22 -22.53 9.42 14.04
C PRO A 22 -21.41 9.03 15.01
N PRO A 23 -21.50 7.86 15.66
CA PRO A 23 -20.48 7.42 16.61
C PRO A 23 -19.10 7.46 15.97
N ILE A 24 -18.12 8.07 16.66
CA ILE A 24 -16.72 8.27 16.21
C ILE A 24 -16.09 6.95 15.75
N VAL A 25 -16.57 5.82 16.26
CA VAL A 25 -16.14 4.48 15.84
C VAL A 25 -17.32 3.78 15.19
N ASN A 26 -17.18 3.46 13.91
CA ASN A 26 -18.19 2.67 13.19
C ASN A 26 -18.46 1.35 13.93
N PRO A 27 -19.69 1.12 14.44
CA PRO A 27 -20.02 -0.08 15.22
C PRO A 27 -19.83 -1.38 14.43
N TYR A 28 -19.83 -1.32 13.09
CA TYR A 28 -19.56 -2.48 12.22
C TYR A 28 -18.08 -2.86 12.16
N LEU A 29 -17.16 -1.97 12.53
CA LEU A 29 -15.71 -2.28 12.57
C LEU A 29 -15.37 -3.36 13.60
N LYS A 30 -16.14 -3.49 14.69
CA LYS A 30 -15.94 -4.59 15.66
C LYS A 30 -16.17 -5.95 15.03
N LYS A 31 -17.14 -6.10 14.13
CA LYS A 31 -17.40 -7.38 13.42
C LYS A 31 -16.29 -7.72 12.41
N MET A 32 -15.68 -6.72 11.77
CA MET A 32 -14.57 -6.96 10.82
C MET A 32 -13.24 -7.28 11.51
N ARG A 33 -13.00 -6.78 12.73
CA ARG A 33 -11.75 -7.06 13.47
C ARG A 33 -11.69 -8.47 14.05
N THR A 34 -12.80 -9.17 14.18
CA THR A 34 -12.86 -10.56 14.67
C THR A 34 -12.59 -11.61 13.60
N ALA A 35 -12.57 -11.25 12.33
CA ALA A 35 -12.05 -12.12 11.29
C ALA A 35 -10.53 -12.29 11.52
N LYS A 36 -10.15 -13.36 12.20
CA LYS A 36 -8.76 -13.75 12.42
C LYS A 36 -8.08 -13.78 11.04
N ARG A 37 -7.14 -12.85 10.77
CA ARG A 37 -6.37 -12.88 9.53
C ARG A 37 -5.76 -14.27 9.43
N ARG A 38 -6.07 -14.98 8.34
CA ARG A 38 -5.50 -16.30 8.07
C ARG A 38 -3.98 -16.14 8.03
N SER A 39 -3.28 -16.80 8.94
CA SER A 39 -1.83 -16.89 8.89
C SER A 39 -1.48 -17.98 7.86
N PHE A 40 -0.72 -17.61 6.85
CA PHE A 40 -0.21 -18.57 5.88
C PHE A 40 1.03 -19.26 6.42
N THR A 41 1.21 -20.52 6.05
CA THR A 41 2.46 -21.24 6.25
C THR A 41 3.50 -20.82 5.21
N ALA A 42 4.79 -21.11 5.45
CA ALA A 42 5.83 -20.79 4.49
C ALA A 42 5.57 -21.43 3.11
N SER A 43 5.08 -22.65 3.09
CA SER A 43 4.76 -23.36 1.85
C SER A 43 3.60 -22.71 1.06
N GLU A 44 2.56 -22.25 1.74
CA GLU A 44 1.45 -21.51 1.11
C GLU A 44 1.92 -20.17 0.53
N TYR A 45 2.84 -19.47 1.22
CA TYR A 45 3.47 -18.27 0.67
C TYR A 45 4.23 -18.56 -0.61
N VAL A 46 5.11 -19.56 -0.60
CA VAL A 46 5.93 -19.94 -1.76
C VAL A 46 5.05 -20.35 -2.94
N GLU A 47 4.04 -21.20 -2.70
CA GLU A 47 3.11 -21.61 -3.75
C GLU A 47 2.39 -20.42 -4.40
N GLY A 48 1.88 -19.47 -3.59
CA GLY A 48 1.24 -18.28 -4.09
C GLY A 48 2.20 -17.37 -4.88
N ILE A 49 3.43 -17.18 -4.38
CA ILE A 49 4.46 -16.38 -5.04
C ILE A 49 4.82 -16.98 -6.40
N VAL A 50 5.07 -18.28 -6.46
CA VAL A 50 5.43 -18.99 -7.70
C VAL A 50 4.28 -18.94 -8.73
N LYS A 51 3.02 -19.03 -8.26
CA LYS A 51 1.82 -18.85 -9.11
C LYS A 51 1.63 -17.41 -9.58
N GLY A 52 2.34 -16.43 -9.00
CA GLY A 52 2.23 -15.02 -9.35
C GLY A 52 1.07 -14.29 -8.68
N ASP A 53 0.57 -14.78 -7.53
CA ASP A 53 -0.45 -14.10 -6.73
C ASP A 53 0.17 -12.86 -6.08
N THR A 54 -0.22 -11.69 -6.59
CA THR A 54 0.27 -10.38 -6.12
C THR A 54 -0.17 -10.07 -4.69
N SER A 55 -1.30 -10.60 -4.24
CA SER A 55 -1.79 -10.41 -2.87
C SER A 55 -0.92 -11.18 -1.87
N ILE A 56 -0.58 -12.42 -2.18
CA ILE A 56 0.31 -13.24 -1.36
C ILE A 56 1.73 -12.67 -1.39
N LEU A 57 2.22 -12.25 -2.57
CA LEU A 57 3.51 -11.57 -2.69
C LEU A 57 3.58 -10.32 -1.83
N SER A 58 2.54 -9.47 -1.85
CA SER A 58 2.50 -8.26 -1.01
C SER A 58 2.53 -8.57 0.49
N GLN A 59 1.86 -9.64 0.92
CA GLN A 59 1.89 -10.09 2.31
C GLN A 59 3.26 -10.66 2.68
N ALA A 60 3.89 -11.43 1.80
CA ALA A 60 5.22 -11.97 2.01
C ALA A 60 6.28 -10.85 2.13
N VAL A 61 6.21 -9.82 1.29
CA VAL A 61 7.09 -8.64 1.41
C VAL A 61 6.87 -7.94 2.75
N THR A 62 5.62 -7.74 3.18
CA THR A 62 5.32 -7.16 4.50
C THR A 62 5.86 -8.02 5.65
N LEU A 63 5.83 -9.36 5.49
CA LEU A 63 6.38 -10.28 6.47
C LEU A 63 7.91 -10.12 6.58
N VAL A 64 8.61 -10.01 5.45
CA VAL A 64 10.07 -9.80 5.38
C VAL A 64 10.48 -8.45 5.97
N GLU A 65 9.70 -7.39 5.74
CA GLU A 65 9.93 -6.05 6.29
C GLU A 65 9.61 -5.93 7.79
N SER A 66 8.99 -6.93 8.38
CA SER A 66 8.54 -6.88 9.77
C SER A 66 9.67 -7.10 10.76
N ASN A 67 9.78 -6.21 11.75
CA ASN A 67 10.75 -6.33 12.85
C ASN A 67 10.30 -7.28 13.99
N ARG A 68 9.16 -7.97 13.86
CA ARG A 68 8.69 -8.92 14.88
C ARG A 68 9.46 -10.22 14.78
N TYR A 69 9.94 -10.73 15.91
CA TYR A 69 10.70 -11.97 15.98
C TYR A 69 9.96 -13.17 15.36
N GLU A 70 8.67 -13.32 15.66
CA GLU A 70 7.81 -14.37 15.09
C GLU A 70 7.73 -14.32 13.56
N HIS A 71 7.74 -13.12 13.01
CA HIS A 71 7.72 -12.91 11.55
C HIS A 71 9.07 -13.20 10.91
N GLN A 72 10.18 -12.94 11.61
CA GLN A 72 11.52 -13.14 11.06
C GLN A 72 11.79 -14.61 10.75
N THR A 73 11.41 -15.52 11.64
CA THR A 73 11.59 -16.96 11.42
C THR A 73 10.80 -17.44 10.21
N LEU A 74 9.53 -17.03 10.11
CA LEU A 74 8.70 -17.41 8.98
C LEU A 74 9.18 -16.75 7.67
N ALA A 75 9.62 -15.50 7.74
CA ALA A 75 10.18 -14.77 6.58
C ALA A 75 11.43 -15.47 6.04
N GLN A 76 12.34 -15.90 6.93
CA GLN A 76 13.54 -16.63 6.57
C GLN A 76 13.19 -17.94 5.85
N GLU A 77 12.26 -18.71 6.39
CA GLU A 77 11.79 -19.95 5.77
C GLU A 77 11.18 -19.74 4.38
N VAL A 78 10.38 -18.66 4.22
CA VAL A 78 9.79 -18.28 2.92
C VAL A 78 10.88 -17.92 1.92
N ILE A 79 11.89 -17.12 2.34
CA ILE A 79 13.01 -16.73 1.46
C ILE A 79 13.78 -17.96 1.01
N GLU A 80 14.18 -18.82 1.95
CA GLU A 80 14.96 -20.04 1.64
C GLU A 80 14.24 -20.95 0.65
N LYS A 81 12.93 -21.14 0.82
CA LYS A 81 12.10 -21.94 -0.09
C LYS A 81 11.85 -21.26 -1.44
N CYS A 82 11.93 -19.94 -1.52
CA CYS A 82 11.80 -19.20 -2.78
C CYS A 82 13.10 -19.20 -3.60
N LEU A 83 14.28 -19.35 -2.99
CA LEU A 83 15.57 -19.30 -3.68
C LEU A 83 15.68 -20.26 -4.88
N PRO A 84 15.23 -21.53 -4.81
CA PRO A 84 15.27 -22.44 -5.96
C PRO A 84 14.43 -21.99 -7.16
N HIS A 85 13.46 -21.12 -6.93
CA HIS A 85 12.57 -20.55 -7.95
C HIS A 85 13.03 -19.17 -8.43
N ALA A 86 14.12 -18.64 -7.87
CA ALA A 86 14.69 -17.37 -8.29
C ALA A 86 15.30 -17.50 -9.69
N CYS A 87 14.83 -16.67 -10.62
CA CYS A 87 15.37 -16.59 -11.98
C CYS A 87 16.46 -15.51 -12.07
N ASP A 88 17.19 -15.48 -13.18
CA ASP A 88 18.16 -14.43 -13.51
C ASP A 88 17.44 -13.12 -13.84
N SER A 89 16.99 -12.42 -12.80
CA SER A 89 16.34 -11.12 -12.97
C SER A 89 17.36 -9.98 -12.94
N VAL A 90 17.22 -9.03 -13.87
CA VAL A 90 18.01 -7.80 -13.87
C VAL A 90 17.48 -6.87 -12.79
N ARG A 91 18.36 -6.41 -11.90
CA ARG A 91 18.04 -5.44 -10.84
C ARG A 91 18.64 -4.10 -11.20
N VAL A 92 17.79 -3.07 -11.27
CA VAL A 92 18.19 -1.70 -11.65
C VAL A 92 17.90 -0.77 -10.49
N GLY A 93 18.94 -0.12 -9.97
CA GLY A 93 18.79 0.94 -8.95
C GLY A 93 18.66 2.30 -9.65
N ILE A 94 17.58 3.03 -9.35
CA ILE A 94 17.34 4.39 -9.86
C ILE A 94 17.34 5.33 -8.68
N THR A 95 18.33 6.23 -8.66
CA THR A 95 18.49 7.23 -7.59
C THR A 95 18.62 8.64 -8.18
N GLY A 96 18.52 9.64 -7.34
CA GLY A 96 18.69 11.06 -7.71
C GLY A 96 17.81 11.98 -6.88
N VAL A 97 18.05 13.29 -7.01
CA VAL A 97 17.33 14.35 -6.28
C VAL A 97 15.81 14.30 -6.52
N PRO A 98 14.99 14.82 -5.61
CA PRO A 98 13.54 14.96 -5.84
C PRO A 98 13.25 15.85 -7.06
N GLY A 99 12.20 15.53 -7.82
CA GLY A 99 11.69 16.40 -8.90
C GLY A 99 12.08 16.05 -10.35
N PRO A 100 13.25 15.46 -10.69
CA PRO A 100 13.69 15.29 -12.08
C PRO A 100 12.96 14.20 -12.90
N GLY A 101 11.78 13.75 -12.46
CA GLY A 101 10.96 12.84 -13.27
C GLY A 101 11.32 11.35 -13.14
N LYS A 102 11.98 10.91 -12.05
CA LYS A 102 12.29 9.49 -11.80
C LYS A 102 11.08 8.57 -11.95
N SER A 103 9.99 8.88 -11.28
CA SER A 103 8.75 8.06 -11.32
C SER A 103 8.17 8.00 -12.72
N THR A 104 8.21 9.10 -13.48
CA THR A 104 7.75 9.16 -14.88
C THR A 104 8.64 8.30 -15.79
N SER A 105 9.95 8.33 -15.56
CA SER A 105 10.90 7.49 -16.32
C SER A 105 10.70 6.02 -15.99
N ILE A 106 10.46 5.66 -14.72
CA ILE A 106 10.16 4.29 -14.30
C ILE A 106 8.85 3.79 -14.95
N ASP A 107 7.80 4.63 -14.96
CA ASP A 107 6.52 4.29 -15.59
C ASP A 107 6.69 4.00 -17.09
N THR A 108 7.38 4.89 -17.81
CA THR A 108 7.62 4.75 -19.25
C THR A 108 8.50 3.53 -19.58
N PHE A 109 9.62 3.37 -18.87
CA PHE A 109 10.53 2.25 -19.04
C PHE A 109 9.88 0.93 -18.67
N GLY A 110 9.15 0.90 -17.56
CA GLY A 110 8.42 -0.27 -17.11
C GLY A 110 7.38 -0.74 -18.12
N LEU A 111 6.60 0.17 -18.68
CA LEU A 111 5.65 -0.18 -19.75
C LEU A 111 6.34 -0.76 -20.98
N HIS A 112 7.55 -0.27 -21.30
CA HIS A 112 8.33 -0.83 -22.41
C HIS A 112 8.77 -2.27 -22.14
N VAL A 113 9.21 -2.58 -20.93
CA VAL A 113 9.56 -3.95 -20.50
C VAL A 113 8.34 -4.87 -20.56
N LEU A 114 7.20 -4.41 -20.05
CA LEU A 114 5.94 -5.18 -20.03
C LEU A 114 5.42 -5.48 -21.44
N LYS A 115 5.53 -4.53 -22.38
CA LYS A 115 5.16 -4.73 -23.80
C LYS A 115 5.99 -5.83 -24.48
N ARG A 116 7.19 -6.11 -23.97
CA ARG A 116 8.06 -7.20 -24.47
C ARG A 116 7.79 -8.54 -23.78
N GLY A 117 6.72 -8.65 -23.01
CA GLY A 117 6.33 -9.86 -22.28
C GLY A 117 7.06 -10.08 -20.96
N GLY A 118 7.88 -9.11 -20.50
CA GLY A 118 8.54 -9.16 -19.21
C GLY A 118 7.58 -9.00 -18.03
N LYS A 119 8.04 -9.37 -16.83
CA LYS A 119 7.41 -9.03 -15.55
C LYS A 119 8.26 -7.95 -14.87
N LEU A 120 7.63 -7.06 -14.14
CA LEU A 120 8.28 -5.94 -13.47
C LEU A 120 7.88 -5.85 -12.01
N ALA A 121 8.86 -5.67 -11.13
CA ALA A 121 8.61 -5.26 -9.75
C ALA A 121 9.31 -3.91 -9.50
N VAL A 122 8.58 -2.97 -8.93
CA VAL A 122 9.10 -1.67 -8.49
C VAL A 122 9.01 -1.59 -6.98
N LEU A 123 10.17 -1.49 -6.33
CA LEU A 123 10.29 -1.24 -4.90
C LEU A 123 10.65 0.23 -4.73
N ALA A 124 9.67 1.05 -4.37
CA ALA A 124 9.88 2.48 -4.19
C ALA A 124 10.24 2.75 -2.73
N ILE A 125 11.47 3.21 -2.49
CA ILE A 125 11.95 3.61 -1.17
C ILE A 125 11.87 5.13 -1.09
N ASP A 126 10.99 5.65 -0.23
CA ASP A 126 10.88 7.08 0.01
C ASP A 126 11.70 7.46 1.26
N PRO A 127 12.81 8.19 1.10
CA PRO A 127 13.61 8.63 2.25
C PRO A 127 12.86 9.62 3.16
N SER A 128 11.73 10.15 2.73
CA SER A 128 10.87 11.03 3.55
C SER A 128 9.84 10.26 4.38
N SER A 129 9.65 8.97 4.14
CA SER A 129 8.64 8.14 4.84
C SER A 129 8.91 8.02 6.34
N GLU A 130 10.16 8.11 6.79
CA GLU A 130 10.51 8.17 8.21
C GLU A 130 10.07 9.47 8.89
N ARG A 131 9.94 10.58 8.15
CA ARG A 131 9.59 11.91 8.67
C ARG A 131 8.10 12.27 8.50
N SER A 132 7.45 11.73 7.50
CA SER A 132 6.04 12.04 7.21
C SER A 132 5.24 10.77 6.96
N LYS A 133 4.52 10.31 7.97
CA LYS A 133 3.60 9.13 7.91
C LYS A 133 2.50 9.21 6.84
N GLY A 134 2.58 10.10 5.86
CA GLY A 134 1.54 10.40 4.88
C GLY A 134 1.88 10.16 3.41
N SER A 135 3.12 9.80 3.05
CA SER A 135 3.57 9.77 1.64
C SER A 135 3.38 8.43 0.90
N ILE A 136 2.94 7.39 1.56
CA ILE A 136 2.83 6.01 1.00
C ILE A 136 1.92 5.94 -0.25
N LEU A 137 0.95 6.83 -0.40
CA LEU A 137 0.04 6.86 -1.54
C LEU A 137 0.59 7.62 -2.76
N GLY A 138 1.57 8.50 -2.56
CA GLY A 138 2.08 9.39 -3.61
C GLY A 138 2.77 8.67 -4.78
N ASP A 139 3.48 7.59 -4.52
CA ASP A 139 4.22 6.88 -5.56
C ASP A 139 3.33 5.98 -6.44
N LYS A 140 2.28 5.39 -5.88
CA LYS A 140 1.29 4.64 -6.68
C LYS A 140 0.53 5.54 -7.65
N THR A 141 0.17 6.76 -7.22
CA THR A 141 -0.53 7.73 -8.07
C THR A 141 0.35 8.30 -9.18
N ARG A 142 1.67 8.28 -9.01
CA ARG A 142 2.64 8.74 -10.04
C ARG A 142 2.95 7.70 -11.10
N MET A 143 2.64 6.42 -10.86
CA MET A 143 2.86 5.29 -11.78
C MET A 143 1.53 4.60 -12.10
N GLU A 144 0.52 5.37 -12.49
CA GLU A 144 -0.86 4.89 -12.69
C GLU A 144 -0.94 3.75 -13.71
N LYS A 145 -0.24 3.89 -14.85
CA LYS A 145 -0.29 2.91 -15.92
C LYS A 145 0.37 1.58 -15.54
N LEU A 146 1.46 1.63 -14.78
CA LEU A 146 2.09 0.42 -14.25
C LEU A 146 1.25 -0.23 -13.15
N SER A 147 0.61 0.57 -12.30
CA SER A 147 -0.12 0.07 -11.13
C SER A 147 -1.31 -0.82 -11.46
N ILE A 148 -1.88 -0.67 -12.65
CA ILE A 148 -3.02 -1.45 -13.15
C ILE A 148 -2.60 -2.64 -14.04
N HIS A 149 -1.31 -2.75 -14.38
CA HIS A 149 -0.86 -3.80 -15.29
C HIS A 149 -0.69 -5.14 -14.56
N PRO A 150 -1.25 -6.27 -15.07
CA PRO A 150 -1.26 -7.56 -14.37
C PRO A 150 0.15 -8.14 -14.14
N ASN A 151 1.12 -7.81 -14.98
CA ASN A 151 2.51 -8.26 -14.88
C ASN A 151 3.42 -7.26 -14.15
N ALA A 152 2.85 -6.24 -13.51
CA ALA A 152 3.60 -5.27 -12.72
C ALA A 152 3.24 -5.40 -11.23
N PHE A 153 4.25 -5.32 -10.39
CA PHE A 153 4.10 -5.24 -8.93
C PHE A 153 4.76 -3.95 -8.44
N ILE A 154 4.01 -3.10 -7.75
CA ILE A 154 4.53 -1.86 -7.18
C ILE A 154 4.36 -1.91 -5.67
N ARG A 155 5.49 -1.81 -4.96
CA ARG A 155 5.55 -1.75 -3.51
C ARG A 155 6.16 -0.42 -3.07
N PRO A 156 5.37 0.51 -2.53
CA PRO A 156 5.90 1.65 -1.77
C PRO A 156 6.34 1.15 -0.38
N SER A 157 7.51 1.56 0.06
CA SER A 157 8.09 1.29 1.38
C SER A 157 8.23 2.58 2.17
#